data_51586170d3562d212764169da035a16f
#
_entry.id   51586170d3562d212764169da035a16f
#
_cell.length_a   1.000
_cell.length_b   1.000
_cell.length_c   1.000
_cell.angle_alpha   90.00
_cell.angle_beta   90.00
_cell.angle_gamma   90.00
#
_symmetry.space_group_name_H-M   'P 1'
#
loop_
_entity.id
_entity.type
_entity.pdbx_description
1 polymer ?
#
loop_
_entity_poly.entity_id
_entity_poly.type
_entity_poly.pdbx_seq_one_letter_code
_entity_poly.pdbx_strand_id
1 'polypeptide(L)'
;IGVEMAENLVHAGVKTANVGLSDHLIAPLDYDMACEVHQYARSQGLDLILKNGVQAVEPTPDGSLRVRLNNGALDADLVILSVGVRPDTALAKAAGLELTAKGCIVVDSHMRTSAPGVYAVGEALQVSDLVTGQPGFVPLAGPANKQGRIAADNICGIASEYKGTQGSSVLKVFGMTVAMTGVNERAAKAAGL
;
A
#
# COMPACT_ATOMS: atom_id res chain seq x y z
N ILE A 1 0.77 0.34 -6.87
CA ILE A 1 0.63 1.57 -7.71
C ILE A 1 1.90 1.78 -8.55
N GLY A 2 3.09 2.02 -7.94
CA GLY A 2 4.31 2.36 -8.69
C GLY A 2 4.71 1.32 -9.74
N VAL A 3 4.63 0.05 -9.41
CA VAL A 3 4.92 -1.05 -10.34
C VAL A 3 3.89 -1.11 -11.47
N GLU A 4 2.60 -0.92 -11.17
CA GLU A 4 1.52 -0.91 -12.15
C GLU A 4 1.64 0.28 -13.11
N MET A 5 2.00 1.45 -12.61
CA MET A 5 2.30 2.61 -13.46
C MET A 5 3.51 2.36 -14.36
N ALA A 6 4.59 1.79 -13.80
CA ALA A 6 5.80 1.47 -14.56
C ALA A 6 5.52 0.47 -15.68
N GLU A 7 4.75 -0.59 -15.42
CA GLU A 7 4.32 -1.56 -16.44
C GLU A 7 3.59 -0.87 -17.60
N ASN A 8 2.61 -0.02 -17.28
CA ASN A 8 1.81 0.65 -18.29
C ASN A 8 2.65 1.63 -19.15
N LEU A 9 3.62 2.32 -18.54
CA LEU A 9 4.54 3.21 -19.26
C LEU A 9 5.47 2.41 -20.18
N VAL A 10 6.02 1.30 -19.71
CA VAL A 10 6.85 0.41 -20.54
C VAL A 10 6.04 -0.14 -21.72
N HIS A 11 4.80 -0.60 -21.48
CA HIS A 11 3.91 -1.07 -22.57
C HIS A 11 3.57 0.04 -23.58
N ALA A 12 3.50 1.29 -23.13
CA ALA A 12 3.32 2.44 -24.00
C ALA A 12 4.61 2.84 -24.77
N GLY A 13 5.69 2.10 -24.62
CA GLY A 13 6.98 2.38 -25.27
C GLY A 13 7.80 3.48 -24.61
N VAL A 14 7.45 3.90 -23.40
CA VAL A 14 8.16 4.93 -22.65
C VAL A 14 9.34 4.30 -21.90
N LYS A 15 10.55 4.86 -22.05
CA LYS A 15 11.71 4.47 -21.26
C LYS A 15 11.43 4.80 -19.78
N THR A 16 11.38 3.78 -18.94
CA THR A 16 10.87 3.92 -17.57
C THR A 16 11.88 3.40 -16.57
N ALA A 17 12.16 4.19 -15.53
CA ALA A 17 12.93 3.77 -14.36
C ALA A 17 12.03 3.76 -13.12
N ASN A 18 12.10 2.70 -12.31
CA ASN A 18 11.47 2.62 -11.00
C ASN A 18 12.54 2.75 -9.92
N VAL A 19 12.46 3.82 -9.12
CA VAL A 19 13.42 4.11 -8.06
C VAL A 19 12.79 3.81 -6.71
N GLY A 20 13.44 3.01 -5.88
CA GLY A 20 12.97 2.63 -4.57
C GLY A 20 14.02 2.76 -3.46
N LEU A 21 13.59 3.27 -2.29
CA LEU A 21 14.42 3.30 -1.08
C LEU A 21 14.66 1.88 -0.54
N SER A 22 13.65 1.01 -0.63
CA SER A 22 13.71 -0.38 -0.17
C SER A 22 14.64 -1.22 -1.04
N ASP A 23 15.02 -2.37 -0.54
CA ASP A 23 15.83 -3.36 -1.25
C ASP A 23 15.03 -4.23 -2.22
N HIS A 24 13.69 -4.14 -2.17
CA HIS A 24 12.81 -4.87 -3.07
C HIS A 24 11.51 -4.12 -3.39
N LEU A 25 10.90 -4.51 -4.51
CA LEU A 25 9.54 -4.14 -4.89
C LEU A 25 8.52 -4.92 -4.06
N ILE A 26 7.31 -4.36 -3.92
CA ILE A 26 6.17 -5.03 -3.31
C ILE A 26 6.51 -5.43 -1.86
N ALA A 27 6.59 -4.43 -0.99
CA ALA A 27 7.01 -4.54 0.40
C ALA A 27 6.43 -5.72 1.23
N PRO A 28 5.22 -6.26 0.95
CA PRO A 28 4.72 -7.44 1.64
C PRO A 28 5.35 -8.76 1.20
N LEU A 29 6.10 -8.82 0.11
CA LEU A 29 6.85 -10.05 -0.27
C LEU A 29 8.07 -10.23 0.62
N ASP A 30 8.50 -11.49 0.76
CA ASP A 30 9.85 -11.78 1.22
C ASP A 30 10.87 -11.51 0.10
N TYR A 31 12.11 -11.24 0.49
CA TYR A 31 13.13 -10.74 -0.45
C TYR A 31 13.43 -11.72 -1.58
N ASP A 32 13.50 -13.02 -1.29
CA ASP A 32 13.72 -14.08 -2.27
C ASP A 32 12.60 -14.13 -3.33
N MET A 33 11.34 -14.06 -2.89
CA MET A 33 10.18 -13.99 -3.80
C MET A 33 10.19 -12.69 -4.61
N ALA A 34 10.57 -11.58 -4.01
CA ALA A 34 10.70 -10.31 -4.71
C ALA A 34 11.80 -10.33 -5.78
N CYS A 35 12.86 -11.13 -5.61
CA CYS A 35 13.92 -11.28 -6.62
C CYS A 35 13.41 -11.82 -7.95
N GLU A 36 12.46 -12.74 -7.93
CA GLU A 36 11.80 -13.26 -9.15
C GLU A 36 11.06 -12.13 -9.89
N VAL A 37 10.34 -11.29 -9.12
CA VAL A 37 9.66 -10.11 -9.68
C VAL A 37 10.65 -9.11 -10.26
N HIS A 38 11.79 -8.86 -9.59
CA HIS A 38 12.83 -7.96 -10.09
C HIS A 38 13.44 -8.44 -11.42
N GLN A 39 13.78 -9.74 -11.48
CA GLN A 39 14.35 -10.33 -12.69
C GLN A 39 13.36 -10.22 -13.86
N TYR A 40 12.11 -10.56 -13.59
CA TYR A 40 11.07 -10.51 -14.61
C TYR A 40 10.80 -9.08 -15.08
N ALA A 41 10.64 -8.11 -14.16
CA ALA A 41 10.41 -6.71 -14.50
C ALA A 41 11.56 -6.12 -15.35
N ARG A 42 12.82 -6.45 -15.01
CA ARG A 42 13.99 -6.05 -15.82
C ARG A 42 13.97 -6.69 -17.21
N SER A 43 13.57 -7.95 -17.34
CA SER A 43 13.46 -8.62 -18.64
C SER A 43 12.39 -7.99 -19.54
N GLN A 44 11.42 -7.29 -18.94
CA GLN A 44 10.39 -6.54 -19.67
C GLN A 44 10.81 -5.09 -20.02
N GLY A 45 12.05 -4.70 -19.69
CA GLY A 45 12.60 -3.40 -20.05
C GLY A 45 12.44 -2.32 -18.98
N LEU A 46 12.03 -2.67 -17.76
CA LEU A 46 12.00 -1.74 -16.64
C LEU A 46 13.40 -1.55 -16.07
N ASP A 47 13.89 -0.31 -16.00
CA ASP A 47 15.09 0.04 -15.25
C ASP A 47 14.74 0.09 -13.75
N LEU A 48 15.34 -0.79 -12.96
CA LEU A 48 15.01 -0.95 -11.55
C LEU A 48 16.20 -0.57 -10.67
N ILE A 49 16.05 0.54 -9.94
CA ILE A 49 17.05 1.14 -9.05
C ILE A 49 16.54 1.03 -7.62
N LEU A 50 17.03 0.06 -6.88
CA LEU A 50 16.67 -0.22 -5.49
C LEU A 50 17.74 0.26 -4.51
N LYS A 51 17.41 0.37 -3.22
CA LYS A 51 18.28 0.88 -2.14
C LYS A 51 18.80 2.29 -2.41
N ASN A 52 18.06 3.08 -3.19
CA ASN A 52 18.49 4.39 -3.62
C ASN A 52 17.31 5.39 -3.55
N GLY A 53 17.21 6.09 -2.44
CA GLY A 53 16.11 7.02 -2.19
C GLY A 53 16.23 8.32 -2.99
N VAL A 54 15.09 8.87 -3.40
CA VAL A 54 14.99 10.19 -4.02
C VAL A 54 15.20 11.27 -2.94
N GLN A 55 16.10 12.20 -3.21
CA GLN A 55 16.41 13.34 -2.34
C GLN A 55 15.73 14.62 -2.81
N ALA A 56 15.70 14.85 -4.10
CA ALA A 56 15.09 16.03 -4.70
C ALA A 56 14.68 15.77 -6.16
N VAL A 57 13.73 16.55 -6.64
CA VAL A 57 13.39 16.66 -8.06
C VAL A 57 13.50 18.13 -8.42
N GLU A 58 14.36 18.46 -9.36
CA GLU A 58 14.74 19.84 -9.71
C GLU A 58 14.54 20.06 -11.22
N PRO A 59 13.98 21.19 -11.66
CA PRO A 59 13.91 21.49 -13.07
C PRO A 59 15.31 21.77 -13.63
N THR A 60 15.54 21.38 -14.88
CA THR A 60 16.75 21.66 -15.61
C THR A 60 16.53 22.78 -16.63
N PRO A 61 17.59 23.47 -17.13
CA PRO A 61 17.43 24.57 -18.06
C PRO A 61 16.78 24.22 -19.40
N ASP A 62 16.84 22.95 -19.80
CA ASP A 62 16.24 22.41 -21.04
C ASP A 62 14.77 22.00 -20.87
N GLY A 63 14.21 22.18 -19.65
CA GLY A 63 12.82 21.87 -19.34
C GLY A 63 12.58 20.43 -18.88
N SER A 64 13.61 19.60 -18.78
CA SER A 64 13.55 18.28 -18.16
C SER A 64 13.63 18.37 -16.63
N LEU A 65 13.60 17.21 -15.95
CA LEU A 65 13.70 17.10 -14.50
C LEU A 65 14.94 16.30 -14.12
N ARG A 66 15.71 16.82 -13.18
CA ARG A 66 16.82 16.08 -12.54
C ARG A 66 16.34 15.51 -11.23
N VAL A 67 16.33 14.18 -11.14
CA VAL A 67 16.00 13.44 -9.92
C VAL A 67 17.31 13.09 -9.20
N ARG A 68 17.57 13.78 -8.09
CA ARG A 68 18.75 13.48 -7.24
C ARG A 68 18.44 12.31 -6.33
N LEU A 69 19.34 11.35 -6.28
CA LEU A 69 19.24 10.14 -5.47
C LEU A 69 20.28 10.18 -4.34
N ASN A 70 20.19 9.22 -3.41
CA ASN A 70 21.26 9.02 -2.40
C ASN A 70 22.61 8.80 -3.09
N ASN A 71 22.60 8.03 -4.19
CA ASN A 71 23.79 7.76 -5.00
C ASN A 71 23.47 8.09 -6.47
N GLY A 72 23.97 9.25 -6.95
CA GLY A 72 23.82 9.67 -8.33
C GLY A 72 22.58 10.50 -8.62
N ALA A 73 22.24 10.61 -9.88
CA ALA A 73 21.07 11.34 -10.38
C ALA A 73 20.57 10.70 -11.68
N LEU A 74 19.30 10.98 -12.00
CA LEU A 74 18.66 10.64 -13.27
C LEU A 74 18.02 11.90 -13.86
N ASP A 75 18.07 12.03 -15.18
CA ASP A 75 17.27 13.02 -15.89
C ASP A 75 16.01 12.34 -16.46
N ALA A 76 14.87 13.02 -16.39
CA ALA A 76 13.58 12.51 -16.81
C ALA A 76 12.68 13.63 -17.32
N ASP A 77 11.82 13.31 -18.28
CA ASP A 77 10.80 14.24 -18.80
C ASP A 77 9.58 14.31 -17.87
N LEU A 78 9.32 13.22 -17.13
CA LEU A 78 8.19 13.09 -16.20
C LEU A 78 8.61 12.30 -14.97
N VAL A 79 8.13 12.73 -13.81
CA VAL A 79 8.30 11.99 -12.55
C VAL A 79 6.93 11.68 -11.94
N ILE A 80 6.67 10.42 -11.65
CA ILE A 80 5.47 9.96 -10.95
C ILE A 80 5.86 9.59 -9.51
N LEU A 81 5.26 10.28 -8.53
CA LEU A 81 5.48 9.99 -7.13
C LEU A 81 4.52 8.90 -6.64
N SER A 82 5.07 7.75 -6.27
CA SER A 82 4.34 6.60 -5.75
C SER A 82 5.00 6.10 -4.46
N VAL A 83 5.08 7.00 -3.48
CA VAL A 83 5.84 6.79 -2.22
C VAL A 83 4.98 6.27 -1.06
N GLY A 84 3.87 5.61 -1.39
CA GLY A 84 2.93 5.04 -0.43
C GLY A 84 1.69 5.89 -0.21
N VAL A 85 0.79 5.39 0.65
CA VAL A 85 -0.49 6.01 0.97
C VAL A 85 -0.61 6.23 2.47
N ARG A 86 -1.38 7.25 2.85
CA ARG A 86 -1.75 7.54 4.24
C ARG A 86 -3.27 7.70 4.31
N PRO A 87 -3.90 7.31 5.43
CA PRO A 87 -5.31 7.57 5.62
C PRO A 87 -5.60 9.07 5.58
N ASP A 88 -6.55 9.50 4.76
CA ASP A 88 -7.07 10.87 4.85
C ASP A 88 -8.21 10.90 5.86
N THR A 89 -7.89 11.29 7.09
CA THR A 89 -8.79 11.29 8.23
C THR A 89 -8.94 12.68 8.85
N ALA A 90 -8.67 13.73 8.09
CA ALA A 90 -8.81 15.11 8.55
C ALA A 90 -10.24 15.39 9.04
N LEU A 91 -11.25 14.93 8.31
CA LEU A 91 -12.67 15.08 8.69
C LEU A 91 -12.99 14.29 9.96
N ALA A 92 -12.53 13.04 10.08
CA ALA A 92 -12.73 12.21 11.26
C ALA A 92 -12.09 12.84 12.50
N LYS A 93 -10.89 13.40 12.36
CA LYS A 93 -10.20 14.14 13.42
C LYS A 93 -10.97 15.38 13.84
N ALA A 94 -11.46 16.16 12.89
CA ALA A 94 -12.26 17.36 13.16
C ALA A 94 -13.59 17.02 13.85
N ALA A 95 -14.17 15.85 13.55
CA ALA A 95 -15.36 15.32 14.23
C ALA A 95 -15.08 14.71 15.61
N GLY A 96 -13.83 14.69 16.07
CA GLY A 96 -13.44 14.15 17.38
C GLY A 96 -13.46 12.63 17.47
N LEU A 97 -13.39 11.91 16.32
CA LEU A 97 -13.32 10.45 16.33
C LEU A 97 -11.95 9.98 16.82
N GLU A 98 -11.93 8.83 17.48
CA GLU A 98 -10.70 8.19 17.90
C GLU A 98 -9.87 7.74 16.70
N LEU A 99 -8.60 8.15 16.69
CA LEU A 99 -7.62 7.80 15.66
C LEU A 99 -6.41 7.13 16.29
N THR A 100 -5.80 6.20 15.58
CA THR A 100 -4.50 5.64 15.97
C THR A 100 -3.38 6.68 15.81
N ALA A 101 -2.20 6.40 16.36
CA ALA A 101 -1.00 7.23 16.15
C ALA A 101 -0.61 7.37 14.66
N LYS A 102 -1.00 6.41 13.81
CA LYS A 102 -0.79 6.45 12.35
C LYS A 102 -1.94 7.14 11.59
N GLY A 103 -2.93 7.65 12.30
CA GLY A 103 -4.08 8.37 11.73
C GLY A 103 -5.21 7.48 11.21
N CYS A 104 -5.21 6.17 11.47
CA CYS A 104 -6.33 5.30 11.10
C CYS A 104 -7.51 5.51 12.07
N ILE A 105 -8.74 5.43 11.55
CA ILE A 105 -9.94 5.49 12.39
C ILE A 105 -10.07 4.18 13.18
N VAL A 106 -10.31 4.29 14.48
CA VAL A 106 -10.58 3.15 15.35
C VAL A 106 -12.07 2.79 15.29
N VAL A 107 -12.35 1.52 15.06
CA VAL A 107 -13.71 0.96 15.06
C VAL A 107 -13.75 -0.34 15.85
N ASP A 108 -14.95 -0.68 16.34
CA ASP A 108 -15.20 -2.01 16.92
C ASP A 108 -15.46 -3.06 15.82
N SER A 109 -15.72 -4.32 16.21
CA SER A 109 -16.04 -5.41 15.29
C SER A 109 -17.34 -5.19 14.50
N HIS A 110 -18.20 -4.28 14.93
CA HIS A 110 -19.43 -3.89 14.27
C HIS A 110 -19.28 -2.66 13.38
N MET A 111 -18.05 -2.18 13.15
CA MET A 111 -17.72 -0.97 12.38
C MET A 111 -18.20 0.34 13.02
N ARG A 112 -18.46 0.37 14.34
CA ARG A 112 -18.85 1.57 15.07
C ARG A 112 -17.59 2.34 15.45
N THR A 113 -17.66 3.66 15.32
CA THR A 113 -16.60 4.57 15.78
C THR A 113 -16.77 4.92 17.26
N SER A 114 -15.88 5.73 17.81
CA SER A 114 -16.01 6.30 19.17
C SER A 114 -17.21 7.21 19.36
N ALA A 115 -17.84 7.70 18.28
CA ALA A 115 -19.04 8.54 18.35
C ALA A 115 -20.32 7.70 18.13
N PRO A 116 -21.34 7.81 19.00
CA PRO A 116 -22.59 7.08 18.86
C PRO A 116 -23.29 7.36 17.52
N GLY A 117 -23.77 6.30 16.85
CA GLY A 117 -24.47 6.40 15.56
C GLY A 117 -23.56 6.68 14.37
N VAL A 118 -22.24 6.76 14.55
CA VAL A 118 -21.28 6.97 13.48
C VAL A 118 -20.52 5.68 13.21
N TYR A 119 -20.52 5.26 11.95
CA TYR A 119 -19.79 4.08 11.45
C TYR A 119 -18.68 4.51 10.52
N ALA A 120 -17.62 3.73 10.45
CA ALA A 120 -16.54 3.93 9.48
C ALA A 120 -16.17 2.61 8.82
N VAL A 121 -15.92 2.66 7.51
CA VAL A 121 -15.55 1.51 6.68
C VAL A 121 -14.54 1.95 5.62
N GLY A 122 -13.81 1.01 5.05
CA GLY A 122 -12.89 1.28 3.95
C GLY A 122 -11.43 1.25 4.34
N GLU A 123 -10.60 1.93 3.55
CA GLU A 123 -9.14 1.81 3.65
C GLU A 123 -8.51 2.71 4.72
N ALA A 124 -9.28 3.62 5.33
CA ALA A 124 -8.76 4.53 6.36
C ALA A 124 -8.85 3.97 7.79
N LEU A 125 -9.22 2.70 7.94
CA LEU A 125 -9.44 2.06 9.25
C LEU A 125 -8.22 1.34 9.79
N GLN A 126 -8.16 1.21 11.12
CA GLN A 126 -7.41 0.15 11.76
C GLN A 126 -8.16 -1.18 11.60
N VAL A 127 -7.44 -2.23 11.25
CA VAL A 127 -7.97 -3.60 11.14
C VAL A 127 -7.16 -4.55 12.01
N SER A 128 -7.75 -5.69 12.37
CA SER A 128 -7.03 -6.78 13.05
C SER A 128 -6.47 -7.76 12.03
N ASP A 129 -5.20 -8.08 12.16
CA ASP A 129 -4.58 -9.19 11.42
C ASP A 129 -5.00 -10.52 12.05
N LEU A 130 -5.56 -11.42 11.23
CA LEU A 130 -6.10 -12.71 11.72
C LEU A 130 -5.01 -13.73 12.11
N VAL A 131 -3.79 -13.56 11.64
CA VAL A 131 -2.69 -14.48 11.93
C VAL A 131 -1.98 -14.08 13.22
N THR A 132 -1.65 -12.81 13.36
CA THR A 132 -0.89 -12.27 14.50
C THR A 132 -1.76 -11.75 15.63
N GLY A 133 -3.04 -11.48 15.38
CA GLY A 133 -3.94 -10.79 16.30
C GLY A 133 -3.61 -9.30 16.49
N GLN A 134 -2.60 -8.77 15.79
CA GLN A 134 -2.13 -7.41 15.98
C GLN A 134 -2.96 -6.41 15.16
N PRO A 135 -3.12 -5.17 15.67
CA PRO A 135 -3.73 -4.11 14.90
C PRO A 135 -2.83 -3.68 13.73
N GLY A 136 -3.42 -3.48 12.56
CA GLY A 136 -2.72 -3.13 11.34
C GLY A 136 -3.46 -2.11 10.46
N PHE A 137 -2.81 -1.72 9.39
CA PHE A 137 -3.36 -0.91 8.32
C PHE A 137 -3.26 -1.69 7.01
N VAL A 138 -4.41 -2.06 6.45
CA VAL A 138 -4.50 -2.91 5.24
C VAL A 138 -5.44 -2.25 4.24
N PRO A 139 -4.94 -1.31 3.42
CA PRO A 139 -5.73 -0.56 2.45
C PRO A 139 -6.00 -1.42 1.21
N LEU A 140 -6.96 -2.32 1.33
CA LEU A 140 -7.35 -3.26 0.28
C LEU A 140 -8.88 -3.28 0.08
N ALA A 141 -9.32 -3.41 -1.15
CA ALA A 141 -10.73 -3.45 -1.53
C ALA A 141 -11.51 -4.61 -0.90
N GLY A 142 -10.89 -5.77 -0.72
CA GLY A 142 -11.52 -6.94 -0.11
C GLY A 142 -12.04 -6.69 1.31
N PRO A 143 -11.18 -6.25 2.25
CA PRO A 143 -11.59 -5.78 3.57
C PRO A 143 -12.66 -4.69 3.52
N ALA A 144 -12.45 -3.64 2.73
CA ALA A 144 -13.36 -2.51 2.60
C ALA A 144 -14.78 -2.94 2.20
N ASN A 145 -14.91 -3.84 1.22
CA ASN A 145 -16.18 -4.39 0.79
C ASN A 145 -16.91 -5.19 1.89
N LYS A 146 -16.18 -6.00 2.65
CA LYS A 146 -16.76 -6.76 3.77
C LYS A 146 -17.23 -5.82 4.88
N GLN A 147 -16.43 -4.84 5.23
CA GLN A 147 -16.75 -3.84 6.24
C GLN A 147 -18.00 -3.05 5.87
N GLY A 148 -18.16 -2.66 4.59
CA GLY A 148 -19.35 -1.95 4.11
C GLY A 148 -20.64 -2.73 4.34
N ARG A 149 -20.63 -4.04 4.06
CA ARG A 149 -21.81 -4.91 4.31
C ARG A 149 -22.09 -5.06 5.79
N ILE A 150 -21.05 -5.28 6.61
CA ILE A 150 -21.18 -5.43 8.07
C ILE A 150 -21.73 -4.15 8.71
N ALA A 151 -21.26 -2.98 8.29
CA ALA A 151 -21.80 -1.71 8.76
C ALA A 151 -23.27 -1.54 8.38
N ALA A 152 -23.63 -1.86 7.13
CA ALA A 152 -25.03 -1.81 6.68
C ALA A 152 -25.94 -2.74 7.49
N ASP A 153 -25.52 -3.98 7.74
CA ASP A 153 -26.24 -4.92 8.60
C ASP A 153 -26.49 -4.33 9.98
N ASN A 154 -25.45 -3.83 10.63
CA ASN A 154 -25.56 -3.26 11.97
C ASN A 154 -26.43 -1.99 12.02
N ILE A 155 -26.36 -1.13 11.01
CA ILE A 155 -27.24 0.05 10.86
C ILE A 155 -28.71 -0.39 10.75
N CYS A 156 -28.97 -1.51 10.06
CA CYS A 156 -30.31 -2.08 9.91
C CYS A 156 -30.75 -2.96 11.08
N GLY A 157 -29.97 -3.06 12.16
CA GLY A 157 -30.31 -3.86 13.34
C GLY A 157 -30.01 -5.35 13.21
N ILE A 158 -29.28 -5.78 12.16
CA ILE A 158 -28.82 -7.14 11.95
C ILE A 158 -27.43 -7.27 12.58
N ALA A 159 -27.27 -8.14 13.56
CA ALA A 159 -25.97 -8.37 14.20
C ALA A 159 -24.98 -9.00 13.22
N SER A 160 -23.90 -8.29 12.91
CA SER A 160 -22.83 -8.75 12.00
C SER A 160 -21.49 -8.27 12.51
N GLU A 161 -20.43 -9.10 12.37
CA GLU A 161 -19.11 -8.81 12.91
C GLU A 161 -18.02 -8.95 11.86
N TYR A 162 -17.10 -8.00 11.85
CA TYR A 162 -15.85 -8.05 11.10
C TYR A 162 -14.75 -8.68 11.96
N LYS A 163 -14.30 -9.86 11.55
CA LYS A 163 -13.30 -10.63 12.31
C LYS A 163 -11.85 -10.21 12.04
N GLY A 164 -11.62 -9.36 11.04
CA GLY A 164 -10.28 -8.96 10.61
C GLY A 164 -9.93 -9.44 9.20
N THR A 165 -8.65 -9.39 8.87
CA THR A 165 -8.15 -9.75 7.54
C THR A 165 -6.82 -10.48 7.62
N GLN A 166 -6.55 -11.32 6.62
CA GLN A 166 -5.23 -11.92 6.38
C GLN A 166 -4.39 -11.09 5.39
N GLY A 167 -4.88 -9.94 4.93
CA GLY A 167 -4.17 -9.11 3.96
C GLY A 167 -4.02 -9.76 2.59
N SER A 168 -4.91 -10.68 2.22
CA SER A 168 -4.84 -11.37 0.93
C SER A 168 -4.92 -10.36 -0.21
N SER A 169 -3.94 -10.41 -1.11
CA SER A 169 -3.85 -9.52 -2.26
C SER A 169 -3.29 -10.23 -3.47
N VAL A 170 -3.64 -9.73 -4.64
CA VAL A 170 -3.11 -10.17 -5.92
C VAL A 170 -2.88 -8.95 -6.78
N LEU A 171 -1.76 -8.95 -7.49
CA LEU A 171 -1.46 -7.92 -8.48
C LEU A 171 -0.79 -8.56 -9.70
N LYS A 172 -0.89 -7.87 -10.81
CA LYS A 172 -0.20 -8.21 -12.03
C LYS A 172 1.07 -7.36 -12.14
N VAL A 173 2.17 -7.96 -12.54
CA VAL A 173 3.43 -7.30 -12.86
C VAL A 173 3.82 -7.75 -14.27
N PHE A 174 3.53 -6.94 -15.28
CA PHE A 174 3.57 -7.31 -16.69
C PHE A 174 2.72 -8.58 -16.94
N GLY A 175 3.32 -9.70 -17.33
CA GLY A 175 2.62 -10.98 -17.52
C GLY A 175 2.63 -11.88 -16.28
N MET A 176 3.35 -11.52 -15.22
CA MET A 176 3.46 -12.30 -13.99
C MET A 176 2.32 -11.95 -13.03
N THR A 177 1.69 -12.95 -12.43
CA THR A 177 0.75 -12.77 -11.32
C THR A 177 1.49 -12.95 -10.00
N VAL A 178 1.40 -11.96 -9.13
CA VAL A 178 1.95 -11.98 -7.77
C VAL A 178 0.79 -12.00 -6.79
N ALA A 179 0.71 -13.03 -5.96
CA ALA A 179 -0.34 -13.17 -4.96
C ALA A 179 0.28 -13.47 -3.58
N MET A 180 -0.36 -12.95 -2.54
CA MET A 180 0.09 -13.18 -1.17
C MET A 180 -1.10 -13.21 -0.22
N THR A 181 -0.91 -13.89 0.92
CA THR A 181 -1.88 -13.94 2.02
C THR A 181 -1.16 -14.23 3.33
N GLY A 182 -1.71 -13.75 4.43
CA GLY A 182 -1.11 -13.94 5.75
C GLY A 182 0.14 -13.10 5.97
N VAL A 183 1.09 -13.62 6.74
CA VAL A 183 2.30 -12.90 7.13
C VAL A 183 3.52 -13.42 6.36
N ASN A 184 4.41 -12.51 6.01
CA ASN A 184 5.72 -12.85 5.48
C ASN A 184 6.71 -13.18 6.62
N GLU A 185 7.90 -13.69 6.29
CA GLU A 185 8.91 -14.09 7.28
C GLU A 185 9.27 -12.95 8.25
N ARG A 186 9.42 -11.73 7.71
CA ARG A 186 9.74 -10.55 8.53
C ARG A 186 8.63 -10.23 9.54
N ALA A 187 7.36 -10.30 9.12
CA ALA A 187 6.23 -10.04 9.99
C ALA A 187 6.05 -11.18 11.01
N ALA A 188 6.26 -12.43 10.61
CA ALA A 188 6.23 -13.59 11.52
C ALA A 188 7.29 -13.46 12.61
N LYS A 189 8.54 -13.18 12.25
CA LYS A 189 9.62 -12.92 13.21
C LYS A 189 9.31 -11.76 14.17
N ALA A 190 8.74 -10.67 13.66
CA ALA A 190 8.35 -9.53 14.48
C ALA A 190 7.21 -9.85 15.45
N ALA A 191 6.35 -10.82 15.11
CA ALA A 191 5.26 -11.33 15.96
C ALA A 191 5.70 -12.44 16.92
N GLY A 192 6.93 -12.92 16.84
CA GLY A 192 7.47 -14.02 17.66
C GLY A 192 6.99 -15.40 17.21
N LEU A 193 6.64 -15.55 15.95
CA LEU A 193 6.23 -16.81 15.32
C LEU A 193 7.43 -17.51 14.65
#